data_16546fbdf0d68de6a11dc6ff431e746d
#
_entry.id   16546fbdf0d68de6a11dc6ff431e746d
#
_cell.length_a   1.000
_cell.length_b   1.000
_cell.length_c   1.000
_cell.angle_alpha   90.00
_cell.angle_beta   90.00
_cell.angle_gamma   90.00
#
_symmetry.space_group_name_H-M   'P 1'
#
loop_
_entity.id
_entity.type
_entity.pdbx_description
1 polymer ?
#
loop_
_entity_poly.entity_id
_entity_poly.type
_entity_poly.pdbx_seq_one_letter_code
_entity_poly.pdbx_strand_id
1 'polypeptide(L)'
;MIEEHLRNWVISDPGISAIIGTRMYPQFVPEDAAVPAIAFSMVSDQATLGMGGVMGVRNPRMQISIVAKTQPDVTSLSEKLKVRINGWNQIYPDMIVSSCFAEGGVYLSLDYYTPPKFGMIIELYLNWNPIP
;
A
#
# COMPACT_ATOMS: atom_id res chain seq x y z
N MET A 1 3.04 -12.85 6.02
CA MET A 1 2.21 -12.39 4.89
C MET A 1 2.74 -11.08 4.36
N ILE A 2 2.70 -10.91 3.06
CA ILE A 2 3.23 -9.69 2.43
C ILE A 2 2.47 -8.43 2.88
N GLU A 3 1.18 -8.55 3.13
CA GLU A 3 0.36 -7.43 3.58
C GLU A 3 0.82 -6.89 4.94
N GLU A 4 1.16 -7.78 5.85
CA GLU A 4 1.67 -7.38 7.17
C GLU A 4 3.02 -6.66 7.06
N HIS A 5 3.90 -7.17 6.20
CA HIS A 5 5.21 -6.57 5.98
C HIS A 5 5.08 -5.19 5.34
N LEU A 6 4.15 -5.04 4.38
CA LEU A 6 3.88 -3.74 3.77
C LEU A 6 3.37 -2.74 4.81
N ARG A 7 2.41 -3.15 5.62
CA ARG A 7 1.86 -2.29 6.67
C ARG A 7 2.94 -1.83 7.63
N ASN A 8 3.76 -2.76 8.11
CA ASN A 8 4.82 -2.44 9.07
C ASN A 8 5.87 -1.52 8.44
N TRP A 9 6.21 -1.75 7.17
CA TRP A 9 7.17 -0.91 6.46
C TRP A 9 6.66 0.54 6.33
N VAL A 10 5.39 0.71 5.99
CA VAL A 10 4.78 2.04 5.84
C VAL A 10 4.67 2.74 7.20
N ILE A 11 4.16 2.05 8.21
CA ILE A 11 3.93 2.66 9.54
C ILE A 11 5.25 2.97 10.24
N SER A 12 6.32 2.25 9.95
CA SER A 12 7.62 2.50 10.56
C SER A 12 8.27 3.80 10.11
N ASP A 13 7.77 4.43 9.04
CA ASP A 13 8.26 5.74 8.59
C ASP A 13 7.69 6.83 9.50
N PRO A 14 8.56 7.59 10.22
CA PRO A 14 8.07 8.63 11.13
C PRO A 14 7.25 9.73 10.44
N GLY A 15 7.58 10.06 9.19
CA GLY A 15 6.85 11.07 8.43
C GLY A 15 5.43 10.66 8.10
N ILE A 16 5.22 9.37 7.85
CA ILE A 16 3.90 8.82 7.56
C ILE A 16 3.12 8.58 8.86
N SER A 17 3.76 7.97 9.86
CA SER A 17 3.08 7.67 11.12
C SER A 17 2.68 8.93 11.88
N ALA A 18 3.36 10.05 11.68
CA ALA A 18 2.97 11.33 12.25
C ALA A 18 1.62 11.80 11.69
N ILE A 19 1.26 11.37 10.49
CA ILE A 19 0.00 11.75 9.84
C ILE A 19 -1.12 10.76 10.15
N ILE A 20 -0.86 9.46 9.98
CA ILE A 20 -1.90 8.44 10.09
C ILE A 20 -1.86 7.64 11.39
N GLY A 21 -0.77 7.74 12.18
CA GLY A 21 -0.59 6.88 13.33
C GLY A 21 -0.56 5.42 12.90
N THR A 22 -1.51 4.63 13.39
CA THR A 22 -1.67 3.22 13.01
C THR A 22 -2.90 3.00 12.11
N ARG A 23 -3.46 4.07 11.54
CA ARG A 23 -4.68 4.01 10.73
C ARG A 23 -4.39 3.52 9.31
N MET A 24 -3.95 2.29 9.19
CA MET A 24 -3.76 1.58 7.93
C MET A 24 -4.55 0.27 8.02
N TYR A 25 -5.60 0.16 7.22
CA TYR A 25 -6.61 -0.89 7.34
C TYR A 25 -6.57 -1.84 6.15
N PRO A 26 -6.83 -3.14 6.37
CA PRO A 26 -6.98 -4.07 5.26
C PRO A 26 -8.33 -3.83 4.55
N GLN A 27 -8.32 -3.90 3.24
CA GLN A 27 -9.47 -3.83 2.34
C GLN A 27 -10.09 -2.44 2.21
N PHE A 28 -10.57 -1.82 3.28
CA PHE A 28 -11.24 -0.52 3.22
C PHE A 28 -11.06 0.24 4.53
N VAL A 29 -11.15 1.57 4.42
CA VAL A 29 -11.14 2.43 5.60
C VAL A 29 -12.54 2.40 6.22
N PRO A 30 -12.69 2.04 7.52
CA PRO A 30 -13.99 2.09 8.16
C PRO A 30 -14.61 3.49 8.09
N GLU A 31 -15.92 3.56 7.93
CA GLU A 31 -16.63 4.82 7.73
C GLU A 31 -16.46 5.79 8.90
N ASP A 32 -16.37 5.25 10.11
CA ASP A 32 -16.22 6.03 11.34
C ASP A 32 -14.75 6.26 11.74
N ALA A 33 -13.80 5.78 10.94
CA ALA A 33 -12.38 5.94 11.26
C ALA A 33 -11.95 7.40 11.15
N ALA A 34 -11.01 7.79 12.00
CA ALA A 34 -10.37 9.09 11.89
C ALA A 34 -9.56 9.16 10.58
N VAL A 35 -9.50 10.33 9.98
CA VAL A 35 -8.74 10.57 8.76
C VAL A 35 -7.67 11.64 9.02
N PRO A 36 -6.53 11.63 8.30
CA PRO A 36 -6.19 10.75 7.16
C PRO A 36 -6.02 9.29 7.55
N ALA A 37 -6.38 8.40 6.64
CA ALA A 37 -6.26 6.96 6.82
C ALA A 37 -5.95 6.29 5.48
N ILE A 38 -5.45 5.07 5.56
CA ILE A 38 -5.04 4.30 4.38
C ILE A 38 -5.69 2.93 4.46
N ALA A 39 -6.14 2.43 3.31
CA ALA A 39 -6.51 1.03 3.15
C ALA A 39 -5.58 0.38 2.14
N PHE A 40 -5.30 -0.89 2.31
CA PHE A 40 -4.48 -1.66 1.39
C PHE A 40 -5.17 -2.97 1.07
N SER A 41 -5.06 -3.41 -0.18
CA SER A 41 -5.66 -4.65 -0.62
C SER A 41 -4.81 -5.30 -1.71
N MET A 42 -4.83 -6.63 -1.75
CA MET A 42 -4.19 -7.38 -2.82
C MET A 42 -5.19 -7.54 -3.97
N VAL A 43 -4.83 -7.05 -5.16
CA VAL A 43 -5.66 -7.18 -6.35
C VAL A 43 -5.41 -8.53 -7.00
N SER A 44 -4.15 -8.94 -7.08
CA SER A 44 -3.77 -10.23 -7.66
C SER A 44 -2.43 -10.67 -7.09
N ASP A 45 -2.22 -11.99 -7.02
CA ASP A 45 -0.96 -12.57 -6.59
C ASP A 45 -0.61 -13.70 -7.55
N GLN A 46 0.26 -13.41 -8.52
CA GLN A 46 0.60 -14.34 -9.58
C GLN A 46 2.01 -14.88 -9.37
N ALA A 47 2.15 -16.19 -9.55
CA ALA A 47 3.46 -16.84 -9.58
C ALA A 47 4.09 -16.67 -10.96
N THR A 48 5.40 -16.42 -10.98
CA THR A 48 6.15 -16.36 -12.24
C THR A 48 6.42 -17.77 -12.74
N LEU A 49 6.14 -18.02 -14.02
CA LEU A 49 6.45 -19.30 -14.68
C LEU A 49 7.80 -19.19 -15.37
N GLY A 50 8.65 -20.20 -15.17
CA GLY A 50 9.90 -20.34 -15.88
C GLY A 50 9.92 -21.61 -16.71
N MET A 51 11.04 -21.89 -17.36
CA MET A 51 11.19 -23.06 -18.22
C MET A 51 11.05 -24.39 -17.47
N GLY A 52 11.35 -24.39 -16.18
CA GLY A 52 11.23 -25.58 -15.32
C GLY A 52 9.90 -25.66 -14.57
N GLY A 53 8.93 -24.79 -14.86
CA GLY A 53 7.65 -24.76 -14.16
C GLY A 53 7.48 -23.45 -13.37
N VAL A 54 6.77 -23.54 -12.24
CA VAL A 54 6.53 -22.36 -11.38
C VAL A 54 7.81 -21.99 -10.66
N MET A 55 8.24 -20.73 -10.81
CA MET A 55 9.37 -20.18 -10.07
C MET A 55 8.90 -19.71 -8.69
N GLY A 56 9.83 -19.56 -7.75
CA GLY A 56 9.53 -19.08 -6.40
C GLY A 56 9.11 -17.61 -6.33
N VAL A 57 9.35 -16.84 -7.40
CA VAL A 57 9.04 -15.41 -7.43
C VAL A 57 7.55 -15.18 -7.57
N ARG A 58 7.01 -14.33 -6.70
CA ARG A 58 5.61 -13.89 -6.76
C ARG A 58 5.55 -12.43 -7.20
N ASN A 59 4.56 -12.12 -8.00
CA ASN A 59 4.37 -10.77 -8.55
C ASN A 59 2.96 -10.25 -8.21
N PRO A 60 2.69 -9.97 -6.93
CA PRO A 60 1.38 -9.45 -6.57
C PRO A 60 1.22 -8.01 -7.03
N ARG A 61 -0.02 -7.66 -7.32
CA ARG A 61 -0.43 -6.30 -7.56
C ARG A 61 -1.34 -5.88 -6.41
N MET A 62 -0.98 -4.80 -5.74
CA MET A 62 -1.70 -4.31 -4.59
C MET A 62 -2.19 -2.89 -4.84
N GLN A 63 -3.20 -2.48 -4.10
CA GLN A 63 -3.70 -1.12 -4.12
C GLN A 63 -3.61 -0.50 -2.74
N ILE A 64 -3.26 0.79 -2.72
CA ILE A 64 -3.38 1.60 -1.52
C ILE A 64 -4.41 2.69 -1.80
N SER A 65 -5.41 2.79 -0.94
CA SER A 65 -6.42 3.84 -0.99
C SER A 65 -6.20 4.81 0.15
N ILE A 66 -6.11 6.09 -0.17
CA ILE A 66 -5.92 7.17 0.81
C ILE A 66 -7.25 7.88 0.98
N VAL A 67 -7.62 8.18 2.22
CA VAL A 67 -8.81 8.98 2.54
C VAL A 67 -8.40 10.12 3.45
N ALA A 68 -8.76 11.35 3.08
CA ALA A 68 -8.46 12.54 3.87
C ALA A 68 -9.57 13.58 3.73
N LYS A 69 -9.54 14.60 4.59
CA LYS A 69 -10.56 15.66 4.58
C LYS A 69 -10.39 16.64 3.42
N THR A 70 -9.17 16.82 2.93
CA THR A 70 -8.87 17.77 1.87
C THR A 70 -7.98 17.12 0.81
N GLN A 71 -8.04 17.65 -0.40
CA GLN A 71 -7.22 17.15 -1.51
C GLN A 71 -5.73 17.41 -1.27
N PRO A 72 -5.28 18.57 -0.75
CA PRO A 72 -3.87 18.75 -0.41
C PRO A 72 -3.34 17.72 0.58
N ASP A 73 -4.15 17.28 1.54
CA ASP A 73 -3.74 16.24 2.48
C ASP A 73 -3.53 14.90 1.77
N VAL A 74 -4.42 14.56 0.84
CA VAL A 74 -4.28 13.35 0.02
C VAL A 74 -2.99 13.41 -0.79
N THR A 75 -2.73 14.53 -1.45
CA THR A 75 -1.53 14.71 -2.28
C THR A 75 -0.26 14.59 -1.44
N SER A 76 -0.21 15.25 -0.30
CA SER A 76 0.95 15.21 0.59
C SER A 76 1.25 13.78 1.07
N LEU A 77 0.21 13.06 1.49
CA LEU A 77 0.36 11.69 1.97
C LEU A 77 0.78 10.76 0.83
N SER A 78 0.21 10.94 -0.37
CA SER A 78 0.57 10.11 -1.52
C SER A 78 2.05 10.27 -1.90
N GLU A 79 2.58 11.49 -1.85
CA GLU A 79 4.00 11.74 -2.12
C GLU A 79 4.89 11.00 -1.12
N LYS A 80 4.56 11.07 0.15
CA LYS A 80 5.33 10.38 1.20
C LYS A 80 5.25 8.87 1.05
N LEU A 81 4.08 8.33 0.71
CA LEU A 81 3.91 6.91 0.47
C LEU A 81 4.73 6.43 -0.71
N LYS A 82 4.72 7.17 -1.82
CA LYS A 82 5.50 6.79 -3.00
C LYS A 82 6.99 6.77 -2.71
N VAL A 83 7.50 7.75 -1.98
CA VAL A 83 8.91 7.80 -1.59
C VAL A 83 9.27 6.60 -0.70
N ARG A 84 8.39 6.25 0.25
CA ARG A 84 8.65 5.14 1.18
C ARG A 84 8.58 3.78 0.50
N ILE A 85 7.63 3.61 -0.42
CA ILE A 85 7.33 2.31 -1.02
C ILE A 85 8.22 2.01 -2.22
N ASN A 86 8.52 3.03 -3.06
CA ASN A 86 9.38 2.82 -4.21
C ASN A 86 10.76 2.34 -3.77
N GLY A 87 11.20 1.22 -4.37
CA GLY A 87 12.47 0.63 -4.03
C GLY A 87 12.48 -0.17 -2.74
N TRP A 88 11.31 -0.45 -2.16
CA TRP A 88 11.22 -1.31 -0.99
C TRP A 88 11.87 -2.65 -1.28
N ASN A 89 12.89 -2.98 -0.50
CA ASN A 89 13.75 -4.13 -0.71
C ASN A 89 14.23 -4.57 0.67
N GLN A 90 13.68 -5.65 1.18
CA GLN A 90 13.96 -6.11 2.54
C GLN A 90 13.96 -7.62 2.61
N ILE A 91 14.73 -8.14 3.56
CA ILE A 91 14.76 -9.57 3.88
C ILE A 91 14.04 -9.76 5.21
N TYR A 92 13.03 -10.61 5.20
CA TYR A 92 12.26 -10.97 6.39
C TYR A 92 12.46 -12.45 6.70
N PRO A 93 12.12 -12.91 7.92
CA PRO A 93 12.29 -14.32 8.26
C PRO A 93 11.54 -15.29 7.35
N ASP A 94 10.41 -14.87 6.79
CA ASP A 94 9.54 -15.72 5.97
C ASP A 94 9.60 -15.42 4.49
N MET A 95 10.18 -14.28 4.08
CA MET A 95 10.21 -13.89 2.67
C MET A 95 11.27 -12.82 2.39
N ILE A 96 11.62 -12.70 1.11
CA ILE A 96 12.47 -11.62 0.60
C ILE A 96 11.65 -10.78 -0.35
N VAL A 97 11.55 -9.47 -0.07
CA VAL A 97 10.96 -8.50 -0.99
C VAL A 97 12.10 -7.98 -1.86
N SER A 98 12.07 -8.32 -3.15
CA SER A 98 13.17 -7.99 -4.08
C SER A 98 13.02 -6.60 -4.67
N SER A 99 11.79 -6.20 -4.96
CA SER A 99 11.52 -4.90 -5.56
C SER A 99 10.08 -4.50 -5.32
N CYS A 100 9.84 -3.21 -5.27
CA CYS A 100 8.51 -2.65 -5.20
C CYS A 100 8.47 -1.35 -5.98
N PHE A 101 7.39 -1.14 -6.72
CA PHE A 101 7.19 0.04 -7.52
C PHE A 101 5.77 0.55 -7.30
N ALA A 102 5.65 1.81 -6.88
CA ALA A 102 4.36 2.46 -6.68
C ALA A 102 4.12 3.43 -7.82
N GLU A 103 2.98 3.33 -8.48
CA GLU A 103 2.69 4.21 -9.60
C GLU A 103 1.24 4.67 -9.59
N GLY A 104 1.00 5.72 -10.35
CA GLY A 104 -0.31 6.25 -10.56
C GLY A 104 -0.76 7.16 -9.45
N GLY A 105 -2.02 7.34 -9.41
CA GLY A 105 -2.73 8.16 -8.46
C GLY A 105 -3.98 8.65 -9.16
N VAL A 106 -5.12 8.04 -8.81
CA VAL A 106 -6.42 8.47 -9.31
C VAL A 106 -7.12 9.16 -8.16
N TYR A 107 -7.38 10.46 -8.32
CA TYR A 107 -8.11 11.24 -7.33
C TYR A 107 -9.59 10.83 -7.33
N LEU A 108 -10.16 10.74 -6.15
CA LEU A 108 -11.55 10.37 -5.95
C LEU A 108 -12.24 11.41 -5.09
N SER A 109 -13.51 11.70 -5.45
CA SER A 109 -14.42 12.44 -4.58
C SER A 109 -15.29 11.44 -3.85
N LEU A 110 -15.25 11.45 -2.53
CA LEU A 110 -15.96 10.48 -1.70
C LEU A 110 -17.21 11.14 -1.14
N ASP A 111 -18.26 11.24 -1.99
CA ASP A 111 -19.47 11.97 -1.67
C ASP A 111 -20.37 11.25 -0.67
N TYR A 112 -20.15 9.96 -0.47
CA TYR A 112 -20.92 9.17 0.48
C TYR A 112 -20.56 9.44 1.95
N TYR A 113 -19.49 10.18 2.19
CA TYR A 113 -19.18 10.69 3.53
C TYR A 113 -19.92 12.00 3.78
N THR A 114 -20.24 12.26 5.04
CA THR A 114 -20.85 13.53 5.47
C THR A 114 -20.01 14.12 6.58
N PRO A 115 -19.25 15.22 6.33
CA PRO A 115 -19.05 15.90 5.04
C PRO A 115 -18.25 15.06 4.03
N PRO A 116 -18.31 15.39 2.72
CA PRO A 116 -17.55 14.67 1.70
C PRO A 116 -16.05 14.68 1.99
N LYS A 117 -15.39 13.60 1.59
CA LYS A 117 -13.94 13.43 1.75
C LYS A 117 -13.28 13.25 0.39
N PHE A 118 -11.97 13.27 0.39
CA PHE A 118 -11.19 13.09 -0.82
C PHE A 118 -10.31 11.86 -0.67
N GLY A 119 -10.02 11.22 -1.78
CA GLY A 119 -9.22 10.03 -1.79
C GLY A 119 -8.32 9.91 -3.01
N MET A 120 -7.43 8.94 -2.97
CA MET A 120 -6.57 8.59 -4.09
C MET A 120 -6.27 7.10 -4.03
N ILE A 121 -6.22 6.46 -5.20
CA ILE A 121 -5.81 5.08 -5.35
C ILE A 121 -4.42 5.05 -5.97
N ILE A 122 -3.49 4.35 -5.32
CA ILE A 122 -2.13 4.11 -5.81
C ILE A 122 -1.98 2.62 -6.03
N GLU A 123 -1.40 2.23 -7.16
CA GLU A 123 -1.12 0.83 -7.45
C GLU A 123 0.32 0.47 -7.14
N LEU A 124 0.51 -0.71 -6.55
CA LEU A 124 1.82 -1.24 -6.21
C LEU A 124 2.08 -2.51 -7.01
N TYR A 125 3.27 -2.58 -7.59
CA TYR A 125 3.78 -3.77 -8.26
C TYR A 125 5.03 -4.22 -7.52
N LEU A 126 5.02 -5.44 -7.02
CA LEU A 126 6.16 -5.94 -6.27
C LEU A 126 6.55 -7.36 -6.66
N ASN A 127 7.78 -7.72 -6.33
CA ASN A 127 8.31 -9.06 -6.49
C ASN A 127 8.80 -9.54 -5.14
N TRP A 128 8.41 -10.74 -4.76
CA TRP A 128 8.87 -11.34 -3.52
C TRP A 128 9.02 -12.84 -3.66
N ASN A 129 9.85 -13.43 -2.80
CA ASN A 129 10.08 -14.87 -2.75
C ASN A 129 9.85 -15.35 -1.33
N PRO A 130 9.17 -16.49 -1.14
CA PRO A 130 9.12 -17.10 0.17
C PRO A 130 10.49 -17.68 0.54
N ILE A 131 10.81 -17.69 1.82
CA ILE A 131 12.00 -18.37 2.36
C ILE A 131 11.53 -19.72 2.88
N PRO A 132 12.14 -20.83 2.40
CA PRO A 132 11.77 -22.17 2.87
C PRO A 132 12.11 -22.42 4.33
#